data_d77a6ab7238f15c7f0beb3ebf43d8405
#
_entry.id   d77a6ab7238f15c7f0beb3ebf43d8405
#
_cell.length_a   1.000
_cell.length_b   1.000
_cell.length_c   1.000
_cell.angle_alpha   90.00
_cell.angle_beta   90.00
_cell.angle_gamma   90.00
#
_symmetry.space_group_name_H-M   'P 1'
#
loop_
_entity.id
_entity.type
_entity.pdbx_description
1 polymer ?
#
loop_
_entity_poly.entity_id
_entity_poly.type
_entity_poly.pdbx_seq_one_letter_code
_entity_poly.pdbx_strand_id
1 'polypeptide(L)'
;MSPKPNLFVASSREAKHLADAVQQNLEEHAAVTVWDQDAIRMSENLIDGLIRNCEESKFGVFVISPDDKATIRGESLDIVRDNVILELGLFIGRLGKQKSFVIRPDQTTNLHLPTDLDGVKTARYDCSRTDNIRAALNPACRQIANEIDRQTGQQINAQTSLLNMAVQHSLETVCRAMGMPSSPEEATLRLFIFRKEGDELVCRHFWDPNPSDEEVGITRFRIDDETATEVIVVRCFRDRQISRTAREEEGQGGNVHSLAEDFKGVAGKINPDLRYVLAAPIRNEDGSIWGVVDFDASNEIGTRLLQTNLARTVMTSLVRQLRFVLIQ
;
A
#
# COMPACT_ATOMS: atom_id res chain seq x y z
N MET A 1 -0.73 5.03 9.34
CA MET A 1 0.15 5.51 8.24
C MET A 1 0.27 4.38 7.23
N SER A 2 0.05 4.62 5.94
CA SER A 2 0.34 3.63 4.92
C SER A 2 1.82 3.26 4.96
N PRO A 3 2.20 1.98 4.68
CA PRO A 3 3.61 1.60 4.65
C PRO A 3 4.34 2.42 3.58
N LYS A 4 5.54 2.89 3.94
CA LYS A 4 6.38 3.63 3.01
C LYS A 4 6.76 2.73 1.82
N PRO A 5 6.79 3.26 0.58
CA PRO A 5 7.24 2.48 -0.57
C PRO A 5 8.74 2.17 -0.46
N ASN A 6 9.15 0.97 -0.88
CA ASN A 6 10.56 0.61 -0.95
C ASN A 6 11.25 1.40 -2.07
N LEU A 7 12.41 1.96 -1.78
CA LEU A 7 13.24 2.73 -2.70
C LEU A 7 14.68 2.23 -2.66
N PHE A 8 15.23 1.91 -3.82
CA PHE A 8 16.63 1.52 -3.98
C PHE A 8 17.48 2.71 -4.40
N VAL A 9 18.66 2.88 -3.80
CA VAL A 9 19.63 3.91 -4.17
C VAL A 9 20.92 3.27 -4.66
N ALA A 10 21.28 3.56 -5.91
CA ALA A 10 22.51 3.12 -6.54
C ALA A 10 23.52 4.27 -6.70
N SER A 11 24.79 3.95 -6.56
CA SER A 11 25.93 4.84 -6.85
C SER A 11 27.17 4.02 -7.13
N SER A 12 28.21 4.68 -7.67
CA SER A 12 29.56 4.12 -7.63
C SER A 12 30.06 4.01 -6.17
N ARG A 13 31.14 3.24 -5.97
CA ARG A 13 31.79 3.16 -4.65
C ARG A 13 32.33 4.50 -4.21
N GLU A 14 32.85 5.29 -5.14
CA GLU A 14 33.40 6.63 -4.94
C GLU A 14 32.31 7.61 -4.49
N ALA A 15 31.10 7.46 -5.01
CA ALA A 15 29.95 8.30 -4.69
C ALA A 15 29.05 7.74 -3.54
N LYS A 16 29.51 6.71 -2.80
CA LYS A 16 28.72 6.13 -1.71
C LYS A 16 28.24 7.15 -0.69
N HIS A 17 29.08 8.11 -0.32
CA HIS A 17 28.75 9.19 0.62
C HIS A 17 27.59 10.07 0.12
N LEU A 18 27.38 10.20 -1.18
CA LEU A 18 26.22 10.87 -1.77
C LEU A 18 24.97 9.98 -1.64
N ALA A 19 25.10 8.67 -1.88
CA ALA A 19 23.98 7.73 -1.71
C ALA A 19 23.49 7.69 -0.24
N ASP A 20 24.41 7.68 0.73
CA ASP A 20 24.07 7.75 2.16
C ASP A 20 23.32 9.05 2.52
N ALA A 21 23.72 10.17 1.93
CA ALA A 21 23.03 11.44 2.13
C ALA A 21 21.66 11.51 1.43
N VAL A 22 21.49 10.83 0.28
CA VAL A 22 20.19 10.63 -0.38
C VAL A 22 19.27 9.81 0.52
N GLN A 23 19.76 8.70 1.09
CA GLN A 23 19.01 7.89 2.06
C GLN A 23 18.47 8.76 3.20
N GLN A 24 19.34 9.53 3.87
CA GLN A 24 18.95 10.41 4.98
C GLN A 24 17.89 11.47 4.59
N ASN A 25 17.93 11.97 3.37
CA ASN A 25 16.98 12.98 2.89
C ASN A 25 15.63 12.38 2.49
N LEU A 26 15.57 11.09 2.14
CA LEU A 26 14.36 10.44 1.63
C LEU A 26 13.68 9.49 2.64
N GLU A 27 14.29 9.21 3.80
CA GLU A 27 13.75 8.27 4.80
C GLU A 27 12.35 8.63 5.31
N GLU A 28 11.95 9.91 5.28
CA GLU A 28 10.60 10.31 5.66
C GLU A 28 9.54 9.88 4.64
N HIS A 29 9.93 9.73 3.36
CA HIS A 29 9.03 9.47 2.22
C HIS A 29 9.05 8.02 1.73
N ALA A 30 10.15 7.29 1.95
CA ALA A 30 10.33 5.92 1.48
C ALA A 30 11.14 5.07 2.48
N ALA A 31 11.01 3.74 2.41
CA ALA A 31 11.93 2.80 3.03
C ALA A 31 13.14 2.63 2.09
N VAL A 32 14.24 3.31 2.43
CA VAL A 32 15.39 3.46 1.53
C VAL A 32 16.46 2.41 1.81
N THR A 33 16.86 1.66 0.78
CA THR A 33 17.97 0.71 0.79
C THR A 33 19.08 1.19 -0.16
N VAL A 34 20.30 1.38 0.37
CA VAL A 34 21.47 1.70 -0.46
C VAL A 34 22.12 0.41 -0.97
N TRP A 35 22.68 0.46 -2.17
CA TRP A 35 23.21 -0.69 -2.92
C TRP A 35 24.18 -1.59 -2.14
N ASP A 36 24.89 -1.09 -1.12
CA ASP A 36 25.81 -1.86 -0.27
C ASP A 36 25.16 -2.39 1.03
N GLN A 37 23.89 -2.08 1.26
CA GLN A 37 23.08 -2.56 2.37
C GLN A 37 22.18 -3.70 1.85
N ASP A 38 22.38 -4.94 2.33
CA ASP A 38 21.62 -6.14 1.90
C ASP A 38 21.72 -6.50 0.40
N ALA A 39 22.68 -5.93 -0.32
CA ALA A 39 22.76 -6.07 -1.77
C ALA A 39 23.06 -7.51 -2.22
N ILE A 40 23.72 -8.33 -1.40
CA ILE A 40 24.11 -9.71 -1.74
C ILE A 40 23.87 -10.61 -0.53
N ARG A 41 22.95 -11.57 -0.67
CA ARG A 41 22.80 -12.66 0.31
C ARG A 41 23.94 -13.67 0.12
N MET A 42 24.34 -14.35 1.19
CA MET A 42 25.32 -15.45 1.09
C MET A 42 24.80 -16.47 0.06
N SER A 43 25.60 -16.77 -0.96
CA SER A 43 25.28 -17.64 -2.10
C SER A 43 24.53 -17.01 -3.29
N GLU A 44 24.29 -15.70 -3.28
CA GLU A 44 23.69 -14.97 -4.41
C GLU A 44 24.80 -14.31 -5.25
N ASN A 45 24.69 -14.37 -6.56
CA ASN A 45 25.60 -13.59 -7.41
C ASN A 45 25.09 -12.12 -7.51
N LEU A 46 25.96 -11.21 -7.96
CA LEU A 46 25.68 -9.79 -8.02
C LEU A 46 24.43 -9.45 -8.85
N ILE A 47 24.23 -10.14 -9.96
CA ILE A 47 23.09 -9.92 -10.87
C ILE A 47 21.78 -10.38 -10.22
N ASP A 48 21.77 -11.53 -9.56
CA ASP A 48 20.56 -12.03 -8.90
C ASP A 48 20.15 -11.11 -7.74
N GLY A 49 21.11 -10.59 -6.97
CA GLY A 49 20.86 -9.59 -5.93
C GLY A 49 20.28 -8.29 -6.49
N LEU A 50 20.79 -7.83 -7.63
CA LEU A 50 20.28 -6.65 -8.31
C LEU A 50 18.86 -6.86 -8.83
N ILE A 51 18.57 -8.01 -9.44
CA ILE A 51 17.22 -8.37 -9.90
C ILE A 51 16.24 -8.38 -8.73
N ARG A 52 16.61 -9.03 -7.63
CA ARG A 52 15.79 -9.06 -6.41
C ARG A 52 15.51 -7.65 -5.88
N ASN A 53 16.54 -6.80 -5.73
CA ASN A 53 16.35 -5.41 -5.28
C ASN A 53 15.42 -4.62 -6.22
N CYS A 54 15.52 -4.87 -7.52
CA CYS A 54 14.63 -4.27 -8.51
C CYS A 54 13.17 -4.77 -8.38
N GLU A 55 12.97 -6.04 -8.02
CA GLU A 55 11.63 -6.63 -7.81
C GLU A 55 10.97 -6.14 -6.52
N GLU A 56 11.75 -6.01 -5.45
CA GLU A 56 11.28 -5.57 -4.13
C GLU A 56 11.04 -4.05 -4.06
N SER A 57 11.63 -3.26 -4.98
CA SER A 57 11.52 -1.80 -4.98
C SER A 57 10.34 -1.29 -5.80
N LYS A 58 9.78 -0.16 -5.36
CA LYS A 58 8.76 0.60 -6.09
C LYS A 58 9.38 1.80 -6.83
N PHE A 59 10.55 2.26 -6.39
CA PHE A 59 11.30 3.38 -6.97
C PHE A 59 12.80 3.09 -6.95
N GLY A 60 13.54 3.71 -7.87
CA GLY A 60 14.99 3.70 -7.90
C GLY A 60 15.57 5.11 -8.03
N VAL A 61 16.66 5.39 -7.30
CA VAL A 61 17.46 6.62 -7.41
C VAL A 61 18.88 6.24 -7.76
N PHE A 62 19.40 6.84 -8.82
CA PHE A 62 20.73 6.57 -9.36
C PHE A 62 21.58 7.83 -9.26
N VAL A 63 22.58 7.80 -8.37
CA VAL A 63 23.51 8.91 -8.17
C VAL A 63 24.63 8.77 -9.18
N ILE A 64 24.67 9.70 -10.12
CA ILE A 64 25.63 9.76 -11.20
C ILE A 64 26.74 10.73 -10.82
N SER A 65 27.97 10.26 -10.86
CA SER A 65 29.18 11.06 -10.65
C SER A 65 30.19 10.81 -11.77
N PRO A 66 31.06 11.80 -12.06
CA PRO A 66 32.12 11.68 -13.07
C PRO A 66 33.30 10.88 -12.54
N ASP A 67 33.13 9.56 -12.35
CA ASP A 67 34.09 8.70 -11.66
C ASP A 67 35.22 8.21 -12.59
N ASP A 68 34.92 8.07 -13.87
CA ASP A 68 35.84 7.53 -14.87
C ASP A 68 36.04 8.51 -16.05
N LYS A 69 37.09 8.30 -16.82
CA LYS A 69 37.36 9.03 -18.07
C LYS A 69 37.48 8.07 -19.23
N ALA A 70 36.87 8.42 -20.33
CA ALA A 70 37.04 7.72 -21.61
C ALA A 70 37.37 8.65 -22.74
N THR A 71 38.12 8.15 -23.73
CA THR A 71 38.32 8.84 -24.98
C THR A 71 37.34 8.31 -26.01
N ILE A 72 36.38 9.16 -26.38
CA ILE A 72 35.34 8.82 -27.36
C ILE A 72 35.55 9.76 -28.56
N ARG A 73 35.82 9.17 -29.75
CA ARG A 73 36.04 9.90 -30.99
C ARG A 73 37.14 10.96 -30.92
N GLY A 74 38.17 10.72 -30.07
CA GLY A 74 39.30 11.61 -29.87
C GLY A 74 39.11 12.71 -28.80
N GLU A 75 37.97 12.78 -28.18
CA GLU A 75 37.68 13.70 -27.07
C GLU A 75 37.70 12.95 -25.72
N SER A 76 38.34 13.55 -24.71
CA SER A 76 38.34 13.04 -23.34
C SER A 76 37.06 13.48 -22.64
N LEU A 77 36.22 12.50 -22.26
CA LEU A 77 34.96 12.74 -21.61
C LEU A 77 34.95 12.12 -20.22
N ASP A 78 34.29 12.78 -19.30
CA ASP A 78 33.91 12.17 -18.01
C ASP A 78 32.76 11.19 -18.25
N ILE A 79 32.89 9.98 -17.73
CA ILE A 79 31.85 8.93 -17.86
C ILE A 79 31.40 8.44 -16.51
N VAL A 80 30.16 7.92 -16.50
CA VAL A 80 29.57 7.25 -15.34
C VAL A 80 30.08 5.82 -15.28
N ARG A 81 30.22 5.28 -14.09
CA ARG A 81 30.55 3.88 -13.88
C ARG A 81 29.54 2.95 -14.57
N ASP A 82 30.01 2.00 -15.37
CA ASP A 82 29.19 1.09 -16.17
C ASP A 82 28.12 0.36 -15.35
N ASN A 83 28.46 -0.06 -14.12
CA ASN A 83 27.51 -0.75 -13.23
C ASN A 83 26.28 0.13 -12.91
N VAL A 84 26.47 1.42 -12.65
CA VAL A 84 25.36 2.33 -12.35
C VAL A 84 24.42 2.49 -13.55
N ILE A 85 24.99 2.49 -14.77
CA ILE A 85 24.19 2.55 -16.02
C ILE A 85 23.42 1.24 -16.23
N LEU A 86 24.04 0.08 -15.97
CA LEU A 86 23.38 -1.23 -16.04
C LEU A 86 22.19 -1.31 -15.04
N GLU A 87 22.43 -0.91 -13.80
CA GLU A 87 21.42 -0.84 -12.75
C GLU A 87 20.26 0.08 -13.12
N LEU A 88 20.55 1.28 -13.60
CA LEU A 88 19.54 2.21 -14.09
C LEU A 88 18.73 1.61 -15.24
N GLY A 89 19.38 0.96 -16.21
CA GLY A 89 18.72 0.30 -17.34
C GLY A 89 17.77 -0.81 -16.89
N LEU A 90 18.19 -1.63 -15.92
CA LEU A 90 17.36 -2.71 -15.36
C LEU A 90 16.12 -2.15 -14.65
N PHE A 91 16.29 -1.11 -13.84
CA PHE A 91 15.18 -0.46 -13.13
C PHE A 91 14.22 0.24 -14.10
N ILE A 92 14.71 0.90 -15.14
CA ILE A 92 13.84 1.48 -16.18
C ILE A 92 13.03 0.39 -16.87
N GLY A 93 13.65 -0.75 -17.20
CA GLY A 93 12.98 -1.88 -17.84
C GLY A 93 11.88 -2.48 -16.96
N ARG A 94 12.07 -2.52 -15.64
CA ARG A 94 11.14 -3.13 -14.69
C ARG A 94 10.07 -2.16 -14.15
N LEU A 95 10.50 -0.96 -13.74
CA LEU A 95 9.64 0.03 -13.06
C LEU A 95 9.13 1.13 -13.99
N GLY A 96 9.76 1.29 -15.14
CA GLY A 96 9.54 2.39 -16.06
C GLY A 96 10.35 3.65 -15.67
N LYS A 97 10.58 4.52 -16.65
CA LYS A 97 11.35 5.76 -16.49
C LYS A 97 10.73 6.77 -15.49
N GLN A 98 9.44 6.66 -15.21
CA GLN A 98 8.75 7.56 -14.29
C GLN A 98 9.06 7.27 -12.81
N LYS A 99 9.55 6.06 -12.50
CA LYS A 99 9.91 5.59 -11.16
C LYS A 99 11.41 5.42 -10.97
N SER A 100 12.20 5.75 -11.98
CA SER A 100 13.67 5.68 -11.97
C SER A 100 14.20 7.11 -12.08
N PHE A 101 14.80 7.61 -10.99
CA PHE A 101 15.26 8.98 -10.88
C PHE A 101 16.79 9.03 -10.97
N VAL A 102 17.31 10.05 -11.60
CA VAL A 102 18.76 10.30 -11.69
C VAL A 102 19.12 11.57 -10.92
N ILE A 103 20.11 11.48 -10.06
CA ILE A 103 20.74 12.63 -9.40
C ILE A 103 22.14 12.83 -10.02
N ARG A 104 22.45 14.05 -10.47
CA ARG A 104 23.75 14.39 -11.04
C ARG A 104 24.25 15.73 -10.53
N PRO A 105 25.57 15.99 -10.58
CA PRO A 105 26.14 17.32 -10.30
C PRO A 105 25.58 18.39 -11.25
N ASP A 106 25.47 19.62 -10.78
CA ASP A 106 24.99 20.77 -11.56
C ASP A 106 26.03 21.31 -12.55
N GLN A 107 27.34 21.18 -12.26
CA GLN A 107 28.45 21.74 -13.01
C GLN A 107 29.17 20.71 -13.91
N THR A 108 28.47 19.74 -14.47
CA THR A 108 29.07 18.77 -15.40
C THR A 108 28.78 19.15 -16.85
N THR A 109 29.75 19.78 -17.50
CA THR A 109 29.66 20.12 -18.94
C THR A 109 30.06 18.98 -19.86
N ASN A 110 30.90 18.02 -19.39
CA ASN A 110 31.48 16.95 -20.20
C ASN A 110 31.06 15.53 -19.74
N LEU A 111 30.05 15.41 -18.89
CA LEU A 111 29.57 14.08 -18.44
C LEU A 111 28.78 13.41 -19.57
N HIS A 112 29.35 12.33 -20.10
CA HIS A 112 28.70 11.52 -21.13
C HIS A 112 27.71 10.55 -20.50
N LEU A 113 26.45 10.69 -20.92
CA LEU A 113 25.37 9.74 -20.66
C LEU A 113 24.90 9.16 -21.99
N PRO A 114 24.49 7.88 -22.03
CA PRO A 114 23.82 7.33 -23.21
C PRO A 114 22.63 8.19 -23.61
N THR A 115 22.55 8.56 -24.90
CA THR A 115 21.49 9.42 -25.45
C THR A 115 20.09 8.79 -25.27
N ASP A 116 20.02 7.46 -25.18
CA ASP A 116 18.76 6.72 -24.97
C ASP A 116 18.17 6.92 -23.57
N LEU A 117 18.96 7.51 -22.64
CA LEU A 117 18.46 7.93 -21.33
C LEU A 117 17.79 9.31 -21.33
N ASP A 118 17.71 9.97 -22.49
CA ASP A 118 16.95 11.21 -22.63
C ASP A 118 15.47 10.97 -22.26
N GLY A 119 14.97 11.82 -21.34
CA GLY A 119 13.62 11.71 -20.78
C GLY A 119 13.51 10.95 -19.46
N VAL A 120 14.62 10.43 -18.90
CA VAL A 120 14.68 10.04 -17.50
C VAL A 120 14.67 11.29 -16.63
N LYS A 121 13.86 11.28 -15.56
CA LYS A 121 13.79 12.41 -14.63
C LYS A 121 15.14 12.61 -13.94
N THR A 122 15.75 13.75 -14.20
CA THR A 122 17.07 14.10 -13.68
C THR A 122 16.96 15.29 -12.73
N ALA A 123 17.40 15.11 -11.48
CA ALA A 123 17.57 16.17 -10.49
C ALA A 123 19.05 16.55 -10.39
N ARG A 124 19.33 17.81 -10.10
CA ARG A 124 20.71 18.31 -9.97
C ARG A 124 21.01 18.71 -8.54
N TYR A 125 22.25 18.49 -8.11
CA TYR A 125 22.75 18.95 -6.82
C TYR A 125 23.95 19.86 -6.98
N ASP A 126 24.14 20.79 -6.03
CA ASP A 126 25.27 21.70 -5.98
C ASP A 126 26.54 20.95 -5.56
N CYS A 127 27.37 20.56 -6.53
CA CYS A 127 28.61 19.84 -6.29
C CYS A 127 29.74 20.73 -5.71
N SER A 128 29.59 22.04 -5.69
CA SER A 128 30.53 22.95 -5.06
C SER A 128 30.42 22.95 -3.53
N ARG A 129 29.28 22.52 -3.00
CA ARG A 129 29.01 22.49 -1.56
C ARG A 129 29.49 21.19 -0.93
N THR A 130 30.79 21.11 -0.66
CA THR A 130 31.44 19.92 -0.10
C THR A 130 31.41 19.85 1.42
N ASP A 131 31.14 20.97 2.10
CA ASP A 131 31.07 21.09 3.55
C ASP A 131 29.83 20.42 4.16
N ASN A 132 28.73 20.36 3.39
CA ASN A 132 27.48 19.76 3.84
C ASN A 132 26.76 19.08 2.66
N ILE A 133 27.14 17.86 2.39
CA ILE A 133 26.64 17.05 1.26
C ILE A 133 25.12 16.82 1.38
N ARG A 134 24.61 16.58 2.59
CA ARG A 134 23.18 16.42 2.81
C ARG A 134 22.39 17.65 2.37
N ALA A 135 22.87 18.85 2.72
CA ALA A 135 22.23 20.08 2.29
C ALA A 135 22.42 20.37 0.79
N ALA A 136 23.55 19.95 0.19
CA ALA A 136 23.76 20.05 -1.25
C ALA A 136 22.75 19.21 -2.05
N LEU A 137 22.43 18.01 -1.58
CA LEU A 137 21.48 17.08 -2.19
C LEU A 137 20.00 17.37 -1.88
N ASN A 138 19.71 18.13 -0.84
CA ASN A 138 18.34 18.37 -0.37
C ASN A 138 17.39 18.88 -1.47
N PRO A 139 17.75 19.85 -2.34
CA PRO A 139 16.84 20.30 -3.40
C PRO A 139 16.48 19.19 -4.39
N ALA A 140 17.44 18.34 -4.77
CA ALA A 140 17.21 17.19 -5.65
C ALA A 140 16.31 16.14 -4.97
N CYS A 141 16.62 15.81 -3.72
CA CYS A 141 15.82 14.85 -2.94
C CYS A 141 14.39 15.32 -2.71
N ARG A 142 14.15 16.62 -2.48
CA ARG A 142 12.78 17.17 -2.36
C ARG A 142 11.98 17.04 -3.64
N GLN A 143 12.59 17.22 -4.81
CA GLN A 143 11.89 16.98 -6.09
C GLN A 143 11.49 15.52 -6.23
N ILE A 144 12.38 14.60 -5.86
CA ILE A 144 12.10 13.15 -5.89
C ILE A 144 11.03 12.78 -4.87
N ALA A 145 11.13 13.28 -3.63
CA ALA A 145 10.14 13.06 -2.57
C ALA A 145 8.73 13.48 -3.00
N ASN A 146 8.58 14.68 -3.54
CA ASN A 146 7.29 15.16 -4.05
C ASN A 146 6.73 14.24 -5.14
N GLU A 147 7.58 13.69 -6.00
CA GLU A 147 7.15 12.78 -7.06
C GLU A 147 6.75 11.40 -6.50
N ILE A 148 7.48 10.88 -5.50
CA ILE A 148 7.14 9.64 -4.79
C ILE A 148 5.77 9.80 -4.11
N ASP A 149 5.58 10.88 -3.36
CA ASP A 149 4.33 11.15 -2.63
C ASP A 149 3.15 11.29 -3.60
N ARG A 150 3.35 12.00 -4.72
CA ARG A 150 2.33 12.16 -5.76
C ARG A 150 1.94 10.81 -6.37
N GLN A 151 2.91 9.99 -6.77
CA GLN A 151 2.64 8.69 -7.40
C GLN A 151 2.01 7.70 -6.42
N THR A 152 2.48 7.67 -5.17
CA THR A 152 1.92 6.82 -4.11
C THR A 152 0.48 7.23 -3.81
N GLY A 153 0.21 8.53 -3.67
CA GLY A 153 -1.15 9.05 -3.47
C GLY A 153 -2.10 8.72 -4.63
N GLN A 154 -1.64 8.85 -5.89
CA GLN A 154 -2.45 8.48 -7.06
C GLN A 154 -2.75 6.98 -7.10
N GLN A 155 -1.80 6.12 -6.75
CA GLN A 155 -2.00 4.68 -6.72
C GLN A 155 -3.03 4.28 -5.65
N ILE A 156 -2.92 4.85 -4.43
CA ILE A 156 -3.87 4.62 -3.34
C ILE A 156 -5.28 5.06 -3.77
N ASN A 157 -5.41 6.26 -4.35
CA ASN A 157 -6.71 6.78 -4.80
C ASN A 157 -7.33 5.90 -5.90
N ALA A 158 -6.53 5.42 -6.86
CA ALA A 158 -7.02 4.53 -7.91
C ALA A 158 -7.47 3.18 -7.34
N GLN A 159 -6.72 2.59 -6.42
CA GLN A 159 -7.10 1.34 -5.75
C GLN A 159 -8.38 1.51 -4.93
N THR A 160 -8.49 2.59 -4.17
CA THR A 160 -9.70 2.91 -3.39
C THR A 160 -10.92 3.10 -4.30
N SER A 161 -10.77 3.78 -5.43
CA SER A 161 -11.84 3.97 -6.40
C SER A 161 -12.32 2.65 -7.00
N LEU A 162 -11.39 1.78 -7.42
CA LEU A 162 -11.73 0.44 -7.94
C LEU A 162 -12.42 -0.42 -6.89
N LEU A 163 -11.96 -0.35 -5.65
CA LEU A 163 -12.56 -1.05 -4.53
C LEU A 163 -14.01 -0.59 -4.31
N ASN A 164 -14.24 0.72 -4.24
CA ASN A 164 -15.57 1.31 -4.06
C ASN A 164 -16.52 0.88 -5.18
N MET A 165 -16.07 0.92 -6.44
CA MET A 165 -16.85 0.45 -7.58
C MET A 165 -17.22 -1.04 -7.47
N ALA A 166 -16.26 -1.90 -7.09
CA ALA A 166 -16.49 -3.33 -6.94
C ALA A 166 -17.49 -3.63 -5.81
N VAL A 167 -17.38 -2.95 -4.68
CA VAL A 167 -18.32 -3.07 -3.55
C VAL A 167 -19.72 -2.63 -3.96
N GLN A 168 -19.85 -1.44 -4.53
CA GLN A 168 -21.14 -0.89 -4.95
C GLN A 168 -21.83 -1.82 -5.95
N HIS A 169 -21.14 -2.24 -7.01
CA HIS A 169 -21.70 -3.14 -8.02
C HIS A 169 -22.14 -4.50 -7.43
N SER A 170 -21.38 -5.04 -6.49
CA SER A 170 -21.72 -6.29 -5.82
C SER A 170 -22.99 -6.15 -4.97
N LEU A 171 -23.10 -5.07 -4.20
CA LEU A 171 -24.28 -4.80 -3.37
C LEU A 171 -25.52 -4.52 -4.21
N GLU A 172 -25.43 -3.72 -5.27
CA GLU A 172 -26.52 -3.48 -6.21
C GLU A 172 -27.02 -4.79 -6.86
N THR A 173 -26.08 -5.70 -7.19
CA THR A 173 -26.43 -7.02 -7.76
C THR A 173 -27.24 -7.85 -6.76
N VAL A 174 -26.88 -7.84 -5.47
CA VAL A 174 -27.64 -8.52 -4.43
C VAL A 174 -29.04 -7.90 -4.27
N CYS A 175 -29.12 -6.58 -4.15
CA CYS A 175 -30.40 -5.86 -4.03
C CYS A 175 -31.34 -6.20 -5.20
N ARG A 176 -30.82 -6.14 -6.42
CA ARG A 176 -31.60 -6.46 -7.65
C ARG A 176 -32.06 -7.91 -7.69
N ALA A 177 -31.18 -8.86 -7.36
CA ALA A 177 -31.50 -10.29 -7.37
C ALA A 177 -32.54 -10.66 -6.32
N MET A 178 -32.68 -9.85 -5.27
CA MET A 178 -33.70 -10.05 -4.21
C MET A 178 -34.99 -9.29 -4.43
N GLY A 179 -35.13 -8.53 -5.52
CA GLY A 179 -36.30 -7.69 -5.78
C GLY A 179 -36.48 -6.58 -4.72
N MET A 180 -35.40 -6.19 -4.05
CA MET A 180 -35.40 -5.11 -3.07
C MET A 180 -35.25 -3.75 -3.77
N PRO A 181 -35.56 -2.61 -3.08
CA PRO A 181 -35.26 -1.29 -3.59
C PRO A 181 -33.82 -1.25 -4.08
N SER A 182 -33.61 -0.62 -5.24
CA SER A 182 -32.45 -0.87 -6.09
C SER A 182 -31.16 -0.20 -5.63
N SER A 183 -31.09 0.40 -4.42
CA SER A 183 -29.91 1.11 -3.99
C SER A 183 -29.39 0.63 -2.62
N PRO A 184 -28.07 0.44 -2.50
CA PRO A 184 -27.42 0.16 -1.20
C PRO A 184 -27.66 1.26 -0.16
N GLU A 185 -27.93 2.50 -0.58
CA GLU A 185 -28.23 3.64 0.30
C GLU A 185 -29.51 3.40 1.10
N GLU A 186 -30.56 2.86 0.47
CA GLU A 186 -31.83 2.54 1.15
C GLU A 186 -31.68 1.41 2.17
N ALA A 187 -30.73 0.52 1.92
CA ALA A 187 -30.42 -0.59 2.82
C ALA A 187 -29.49 -0.17 3.98
N THR A 188 -28.97 1.06 3.98
CA THR A 188 -28.00 1.57 4.95
C THR A 188 -26.86 0.57 5.24
N LEU A 189 -26.35 -0.02 4.16
CA LEU A 189 -25.23 -0.96 4.24
C LEU A 189 -23.92 -0.20 4.25
N ARG A 190 -23.00 -0.65 5.10
CA ARG A 190 -21.63 -0.15 5.12
C ARG A 190 -20.67 -1.33 5.04
N LEU A 191 -19.42 -1.05 4.63
CA LEU A 191 -18.37 -2.05 4.54
C LEU A 191 -17.08 -1.50 5.14
N PHE A 192 -16.44 -2.31 5.97
CA PHE A 192 -15.13 -2.03 6.54
C PHE A 192 -14.16 -3.15 6.18
N ILE A 193 -12.92 -2.79 5.88
CA ILE A 193 -11.86 -3.76 5.63
C ILE A 193 -10.75 -3.53 6.65
N PHE A 194 -10.56 -4.53 7.50
CA PHE A 194 -9.53 -4.56 8.52
C PHE A 194 -8.35 -5.40 8.04
N ARG A 195 -7.16 -4.82 8.08
CA ARG A 195 -5.89 -5.52 7.81
C ARG A 195 -5.20 -5.88 9.11
N LYS A 196 -4.59 -7.07 9.16
CA LYS A 196 -3.70 -7.45 10.26
C LYS A 196 -2.39 -6.66 10.17
N GLU A 197 -2.02 -5.94 11.23
CA GLU A 197 -0.78 -5.19 11.37
C GLU A 197 -0.19 -5.43 12.76
N GLY A 198 0.87 -6.27 12.84
CA GLY A 198 1.35 -6.75 14.14
C GLY A 198 0.26 -7.48 14.90
N ASP A 199 -0.06 -7.01 16.11
CA ASP A 199 -1.07 -7.58 17.00
C ASP A 199 -2.43 -6.86 16.92
N GLU A 200 -2.65 -6.07 15.87
CA GLU A 200 -3.87 -5.30 15.68
C GLU A 200 -4.57 -5.62 14.34
N LEU A 201 -5.89 -5.49 14.34
CA LEU A 201 -6.72 -5.33 13.15
C LEU A 201 -7.01 -3.85 12.97
N VAL A 202 -6.49 -3.25 11.90
CA VAL A 202 -6.61 -1.82 11.59
C VAL A 202 -7.53 -1.61 10.41
N CYS A 203 -8.56 -0.77 10.56
CA CYS A 203 -9.42 -0.39 9.44
C CYS A 203 -8.60 0.36 8.38
N ARG A 204 -8.53 -0.18 7.17
CA ARG A 204 -7.78 0.39 6.05
C ARG A 204 -8.67 0.91 4.93
N HIS A 205 -9.88 0.38 4.81
CA HIS A 205 -10.86 0.83 3.85
C HIS A 205 -12.23 0.85 4.49
N PHE A 206 -12.98 1.86 4.14
CA PHE A 206 -14.35 2.06 4.55
C PHE A 206 -15.17 2.48 3.33
N TRP A 207 -16.32 1.88 3.16
CA TRP A 207 -17.30 2.26 2.16
C TRP A 207 -18.65 2.49 2.84
N ASP A 208 -19.16 3.69 2.66
CA ASP A 208 -20.50 4.11 3.08
C ASP A 208 -21.14 4.86 1.90
N PRO A 209 -22.35 4.50 1.46
CA PRO A 209 -23.04 5.23 0.40
C PRO A 209 -23.39 6.67 0.80
N ASN A 210 -23.47 6.95 2.11
CA ASN A 210 -23.76 8.28 2.68
C ASN A 210 -22.65 8.68 3.67
N PRO A 211 -21.41 8.92 3.20
CA PRO A 211 -20.30 9.18 4.09
C PRO A 211 -20.50 10.47 4.87
N SER A 212 -20.64 10.35 6.19
CA SER A 212 -20.70 11.48 7.10
C SER A 212 -19.36 11.80 7.78
N ASP A 213 -18.45 10.83 7.90
CA ASP A 213 -17.15 10.99 8.57
C ASP A 213 -16.10 10.00 8.09
N GLU A 214 -14.80 10.37 8.17
CA GLU A 214 -13.65 9.52 7.86
C GLU A 214 -13.35 8.56 9.02
N GLU A 215 -13.73 7.29 8.91
CA GLU A 215 -13.42 6.26 9.92
C GLU A 215 -12.12 5.47 9.63
N VAL A 216 -11.45 5.74 8.50
CA VAL A 216 -10.25 5.00 8.07
C VAL A 216 -9.06 5.28 8.96
N GLY A 217 -8.42 4.23 9.46
CA GLY A 217 -7.21 4.29 10.29
C GLY A 217 -7.45 4.64 11.76
N ILE A 218 -8.65 5.07 12.14
CA ILE A 218 -9.01 5.43 13.51
C ILE A 218 -9.47 4.17 14.27
N THR A 219 -10.24 3.30 13.60
CA THR A 219 -10.76 2.08 14.22
C THR A 219 -9.71 0.98 14.22
N ARG A 220 -9.35 0.51 15.41
CA ARG A 220 -8.36 -0.53 15.66
C ARG A 220 -8.83 -1.48 16.76
N PHE A 221 -8.53 -2.76 16.60
CA PHE A 221 -8.81 -3.78 17.61
C PHE A 221 -7.55 -4.62 17.84
N ARG A 222 -7.15 -4.80 19.09
CA ARG A 222 -6.05 -5.70 19.46
C ARG A 222 -6.53 -7.15 19.36
N ILE A 223 -5.73 -8.01 18.75
CA ILE A 223 -6.08 -9.42 18.53
C ILE A 223 -5.97 -10.23 19.83
N ASP A 224 -5.00 -9.86 20.69
CA ASP A 224 -4.68 -10.59 21.94
C ASP A 224 -5.37 -10.01 23.19
N ASP A 225 -6.19 -8.97 23.03
CA ASP A 225 -6.94 -8.39 24.14
C ASP A 225 -8.13 -9.27 24.49
N GLU A 226 -8.21 -9.77 25.73
CA GLU A 226 -9.32 -10.60 26.22
C GLU A 226 -10.66 -9.85 26.12
N THR A 227 -10.67 -8.54 26.25
CA THR A 227 -11.88 -7.70 26.12
C THR A 227 -12.27 -7.49 24.66
N ALA A 228 -11.29 -7.46 23.74
CA ALA A 228 -11.54 -7.37 22.30
C ALA A 228 -11.89 -8.72 21.65
N THR A 229 -11.77 -9.83 22.39
CA THR A 229 -12.17 -11.18 21.92
C THR A 229 -13.63 -11.27 21.50
N GLU A 230 -14.47 -10.44 22.06
CA GLU A 230 -15.91 -10.43 21.81
C GLU A 230 -16.27 -9.62 20.55
N VAL A 231 -15.37 -8.72 20.08
CA VAL A 231 -15.64 -7.96 18.86
C VAL A 231 -15.66 -8.86 17.63
N ILE A 232 -16.73 -8.79 16.85
CA ILE A 232 -17.00 -9.70 15.73
C ILE A 232 -15.82 -9.83 14.76
N VAL A 233 -15.10 -8.73 14.42
CA VAL A 233 -13.96 -8.78 13.49
C VAL A 233 -12.78 -9.54 14.07
N VAL A 234 -12.52 -9.43 15.38
CA VAL A 234 -11.47 -10.18 16.09
C VAL A 234 -11.84 -11.65 16.17
N ARG A 235 -13.08 -11.95 16.52
CA ARG A 235 -13.61 -13.34 16.54
C ARG A 235 -13.51 -13.97 15.15
N CYS A 236 -13.96 -13.29 14.10
CA CYS A 236 -13.87 -13.75 12.72
C CYS A 236 -12.42 -14.05 12.31
N PHE A 237 -11.48 -13.16 12.67
CA PHE A 237 -10.06 -13.35 12.41
C PHE A 237 -9.49 -14.58 13.12
N ARG A 238 -9.80 -14.74 14.41
CA ARG A 238 -9.29 -15.82 15.27
C ARG A 238 -9.85 -17.18 14.86
N ASP A 239 -11.18 -17.27 14.69
CA ASP A 239 -11.86 -18.52 14.37
C ASP A 239 -11.71 -18.91 12.90
N ARG A 240 -11.20 -17.99 12.08
CA ARG A 240 -11.02 -18.17 10.63
C ARG A 240 -12.31 -18.51 9.89
N GLN A 241 -13.44 -18.06 10.41
CA GLN A 241 -14.77 -18.35 9.88
C GLN A 241 -15.63 -17.08 9.79
N ILE A 242 -16.70 -17.17 9.00
CA ILE A 242 -17.71 -16.11 8.94
C ILE A 242 -18.40 -16.02 10.31
N SER A 243 -18.42 -14.81 10.86
CA SER A 243 -19.07 -14.48 12.13
C SER A 243 -20.27 -13.55 11.89
N ARG A 244 -21.25 -13.62 12.78
CA ARG A 244 -22.48 -12.83 12.73
C ARG A 244 -22.84 -12.30 14.09
N THR A 245 -23.39 -11.11 14.11
CA THR A 245 -23.87 -10.43 15.30
C THR A 245 -25.13 -9.64 14.96
N ALA A 246 -26.16 -9.70 15.82
CA ALA A 246 -27.43 -8.99 15.64
C ALA A 246 -27.96 -8.42 16.96
N ARG A 247 -28.87 -7.46 16.89
CA ARG A 247 -29.69 -7.10 18.04
C ARG A 247 -30.54 -8.28 18.48
N GLU A 248 -30.81 -8.39 19.78
CA GLU A 248 -31.56 -9.54 20.39
C GLU A 248 -32.91 -9.79 19.72
N GLU A 249 -33.57 -8.73 19.25
CA GLU A 249 -34.88 -8.81 18.56
C GLU A 249 -34.80 -9.41 17.15
N GLU A 250 -33.60 -9.43 16.52
CA GLU A 250 -33.38 -9.81 15.13
C GLU A 250 -32.62 -11.14 14.99
N GLY A 251 -32.15 -11.71 16.07
CA GLY A 251 -31.32 -12.92 16.12
C GLY A 251 -32.10 -14.23 16.12
N GLN A 252 -33.07 -14.44 15.20
CA GLN A 252 -33.75 -15.73 15.09
C GLN A 252 -32.94 -16.70 14.24
N GLY A 253 -32.28 -17.68 14.92
CA GLY A 253 -31.68 -18.87 14.33
C GLY A 253 -30.16 -18.97 14.37
N GLY A 254 -29.64 -19.89 15.16
CA GLY A 254 -28.30 -20.53 15.22
C GLY A 254 -27.06 -19.62 15.03
N ASN A 255 -26.13 -19.67 15.96
CA ASN A 255 -24.80 -19.03 15.95
C ASN A 255 -24.76 -17.52 15.64
N VAL A 256 -25.77 -16.75 16.06
CA VAL A 256 -25.77 -15.29 16.02
C VAL A 256 -25.48 -14.79 17.43
N HIS A 257 -24.45 -13.98 17.58
CA HIS A 257 -24.10 -13.34 18.86
C HIS A 257 -24.90 -12.05 19.08
N SER A 258 -25.03 -11.63 20.34
CA SER A 258 -25.67 -10.37 20.68
C SER A 258 -24.75 -9.18 20.40
N LEU A 259 -25.26 -8.12 19.76
CA LEU A 259 -24.53 -6.85 19.57
C LEU A 259 -24.07 -6.26 20.92
N ALA A 260 -24.89 -6.40 21.97
CA ALA A 260 -24.55 -5.88 23.29
C ALA A 260 -23.33 -6.59 23.91
N GLU A 261 -23.15 -7.89 23.63
CA GLU A 261 -22.01 -8.67 24.08
C GLU A 261 -20.77 -8.41 23.24
N ASP A 262 -20.91 -8.43 21.91
CA ASP A 262 -19.80 -8.26 20.96
C ASP A 262 -19.11 -6.89 21.03
N PHE A 263 -19.79 -5.87 21.52
CA PHE A 263 -19.26 -4.51 21.59
C PHE A 263 -19.17 -3.97 23.03
N LYS A 264 -19.23 -4.86 24.01
CA LYS A 264 -19.03 -4.52 25.41
C LYS A 264 -17.61 -3.95 25.62
N GLY A 265 -17.51 -2.69 26.03
CA GLY A 265 -16.24 -1.99 26.22
C GLY A 265 -15.79 -1.08 25.07
N VAL A 266 -16.43 -1.13 23.91
CA VAL A 266 -16.17 -0.25 22.76
C VAL A 266 -17.40 0.53 22.30
N ALA A 267 -18.46 0.50 23.10
CA ALA A 267 -19.79 1.08 22.78
C ALA A 267 -19.79 2.55 22.33
N GLY A 268 -18.80 3.37 22.73
CA GLY A 268 -18.69 4.76 22.27
C GLY A 268 -18.14 4.95 20.85
N LYS A 269 -17.75 3.85 20.16
CA LYS A 269 -17.20 3.86 18.80
C LYS A 269 -18.12 3.23 17.76
N ILE A 270 -19.35 2.88 18.14
CA ILE A 270 -20.26 2.12 17.30
C ILE A 270 -21.46 2.97 16.96
N ASN A 271 -21.91 2.86 15.70
CA ASN A 271 -23.17 3.48 15.29
C ASN A 271 -24.31 2.99 16.19
N PRO A 272 -25.01 3.88 16.91
CA PRO A 272 -26.10 3.50 17.80
C PRO A 272 -27.27 2.83 17.08
N ASP A 273 -27.39 3.03 15.76
CA ASP A 273 -28.43 2.44 14.92
C ASP A 273 -28.04 1.08 14.35
N LEU A 274 -26.84 0.58 14.62
CA LEU A 274 -26.38 -0.69 14.14
C LEU A 274 -27.32 -1.85 14.55
N ARG A 275 -27.72 -2.67 13.60
CA ARG A 275 -28.67 -3.79 13.80
C ARG A 275 -28.08 -5.15 13.51
N TYR A 276 -27.25 -5.27 12.46
CA TYR A 276 -26.70 -6.53 12.03
C TYR A 276 -25.29 -6.36 11.47
N VAL A 277 -24.41 -7.30 11.77
CA VAL A 277 -23.04 -7.34 11.28
C VAL A 277 -22.71 -8.73 10.75
N LEU A 278 -22.06 -8.79 9.60
CA LEU A 278 -21.55 -9.99 8.99
C LEU A 278 -20.07 -9.80 8.67
N ALA A 279 -19.19 -10.51 9.38
CA ALA A 279 -17.75 -10.47 9.16
C ALA A 279 -17.27 -11.73 8.44
N ALA A 280 -16.36 -11.56 7.46
CA ALA A 280 -15.78 -12.65 6.71
C ALA A 280 -14.25 -12.50 6.59
N PRO A 281 -13.46 -13.60 6.72
CA PRO A 281 -12.02 -13.55 6.65
C PRO A 281 -11.52 -13.42 5.20
N ILE A 282 -10.54 -12.54 4.98
CA ILE A 282 -9.79 -12.43 3.72
C ILE A 282 -8.53 -13.29 3.87
N ARG A 283 -8.30 -14.24 2.94
CA ARG A 283 -7.21 -15.20 3.03
C ARG A 283 -6.12 -14.92 2.00
N ASN A 284 -4.86 -15.10 2.40
CA ASN A 284 -3.71 -15.19 1.52
C ASN A 284 -3.73 -16.48 0.68
N GLU A 285 -2.78 -16.63 -0.24
CA GLU A 285 -2.64 -17.86 -1.07
C GLU A 285 -2.27 -19.09 -0.25
N ASP A 286 -1.48 -18.91 0.79
CA ASP A 286 -1.08 -19.96 1.74
C ASP A 286 -2.19 -20.35 2.74
N GLY A 287 -3.38 -19.71 2.65
CA GLY A 287 -4.52 -19.94 3.55
C GLY A 287 -4.44 -19.17 4.87
N SER A 288 -3.37 -18.45 5.15
CA SER A 288 -3.29 -17.53 6.31
C SER A 288 -4.30 -16.40 6.17
N ILE A 289 -4.69 -15.76 7.29
CA ILE A 289 -5.64 -14.65 7.26
C ILE A 289 -4.89 -13.33 7.05
N TRP A 290 -5.17 -12.67 5.94
CA TRP A 290 -4.68 -11.32 5.62
C TRP A 290 -5.41 -10.24 6.43
N GLY A 291 -6.70 -10.41 6.62
CA GLY A 291 -7.57 -9.45 7.30
C GLY A 291 -9.02 -9.91 7.35
N VAL A 292 -9.92 -8.99 7.67
CA VAL A 292 -11.36 -9.24 7.78
C VAL A 292 -12.13 -8.17 7.04
N VAL A 293 -13.13 -8.55 6.27
CA VAL A 293 -14.16 -7.65 5.77
C VAL A 293 -15.37 -7.75 6.67
N ASP A 294 -15.93 -6.60 7.00
CA ASP A 294 -17.09 -6.43 7.84
C ASP A 294 -18.18 -5.69 7.05
N PHE A 295 -19.38 -6.25 7.03
CA PHE A 295 -20.57 -5.66 6.44
C PHE A 295 -21.55 -5.38 7.56
N ASP A 296 -21.97 -4.15 7.71
CA ASP A 296 -22.95 -3.77 8.69
C ASP A 296 -24.23 -3.18 8.06
N ALA A 297 -25.32 -3.26 8.82
CA ALA A 297 -26.62 -2.72 8.46
C ALA A 297 -27.24 -2.01 9.64
N SER A 298 -27.79 -0.82 9.39
CA SER A 298 -28.42 0.03 10.42
C SER A 298 -29.95 0.10 10.30
N ASN A 299 -30.55 -0.61 9.32
CA ASN A 299 -32.00 -0.69 9.17
C ASN A 299 -32.50 -2.12 8.89
N GLU A 300 -33.81 -2.30 8.88
CA GLU A 300 -34.46 -3.61 8.67
C GLU A 300 -34.18 -4.17 7.24
N ILE A 301 -34.13 -3.29 6.24
CA ILE A 301 -33.88 -3.69 4.84
C ILE A 301 -32.51 -4.28 4.71
N GLY A 302 -31.47 -3.59 5.19
CA GLY A 302 -30.10 -4.07 5.18
C GLY A 302 -29.91 -5.34 6.02
N THR A 303 -30.56 -5.42 7.19
CA THR A 303 -30.55 -6.61 8.05
C THR A 303 -31.08 -7.84 7.29
N ARG A 304 -32.26 -7.73 6.69
CA ARG A 304 -32.84 -8.83 5.90
C ARG A 304 -31.93 -9.25 4.73
N LEU A 305 -31.31 -8.27 4.06
CA LEU A 305 -30.39 -8.54 2.97
C LEU A 305 -29.18 -9.35 3.44
N LEU A 306 -28.52 -8.95 4.52
CA LEU A 306 -27.34 -9.64 5.06
C LEU A 306 -27.64 -11.03 5.61
N GLN A 307 -28.87 -11.30 6.02
CA GLN A 307 -29.31 -12.60 6.55
C GLN A 307 -29.48 -13.67 5.46
N THR A 308 -29.58 -13.30 4.18
CA THR A 308 -29.85 -14.24 3.09
C THR A 308 -28.65 -15.08 2.69
N ASN A 309 -28.92 -16.28 2.16
CA ASN A 309 -27.87 -17.12 1.58
C ASN A 309 -27.28 -16.51 0.30
N LEU A 310 -28.07 -15.76 -0.46
CA LEU A 310 -27.61 -15.06 -1.65
C LEU A 310 -26.59 -13.99 -1.30
N ALA A 311 -26.87 -13.14 -0.30
CA ALA A 311 -25.92 -12.14 0.20
C ALA A 311 -24.61 -12.79 0.61
N ARG A 312 -24.64 -13.91 1.35
CA ARG A 312 -23.42 -14.65 1.72
C ARG A 312 -22.60 -15.11 0.51
N THR A 313 -23.28 -15.62 -0.51
CA THR A 313 -22.62 -16.09 -1.74
C THR A 313 -21.95 -14.93 -2.46
N VAL A 314 -22.64 -13.79 -2.62
CA VAL A 314 -22.11 -12.61 -3.27
C VAL A 314 -20.97 -12.00 -2.45
N MET A 315 -21.10 -11.91 -1.13
CA MET A 315 -20.05 -11.43 -0.24
C MET A 315 -18.81 -12.33 -0.27
N THR A 316 -18.98 -13.64 -0.34
CA THR A 316 -17.85 -14.56 -0.53
C THR A 316 -17.14 -14.31 -1.87
N SER A 317 -17.91 -14.04 -2.93
CA SER A 317 -17.35 -13.66 -4.22
C SER A 317 -16.63 -12.32 -4.16
N LEU A 318 -17.23 -11.32 -3.52
CA LEU A 318 -16.61 -10.01 -3.30
C LEU A 318 -15.31 -10.13 -2.51
N VAL A 319 -15.26 -10.90 -1.42
CA VAL A 319 -14.04 -11.15 -0.64
C VAL A 319 -12.93 -11.73 -1.51
N ARG A 320 -13.25 -12.65 -2.44
CA ARG A 320 -12.26 -13.17 -3.39
C ARG A 320 -11.75 -12.11 -4.36
N GLN A 321 -12.62 -11.24 -4.86
CA GLN A 321 -12.24 -10.13 -5.74
C GLN A 321 -11.39 -9.09 -5.00
N LEU A 322 -11.77 -8.73 -3.78
CA LEU A 322 -11.02 -7.82 -2.91
C LEU A 322 -9.58 -8.29 -2.68
N ARG A 323 -9.37 -9.60 -2.57
CA ARG A 323 -8.04 -10.19 -2.45
C ARG A 323 -7.11 -9.74 -3.59
N PHE A 324 -7.56 -9.78 -4.85
CA PHE A 324 -6.75 -9.37 -6.00
C PHE A 324 -6.41 -7.88 -6.00
N VAL A 325 -7.23 -7.04 -5.37
CA VAL A 325 -7.01 -5.59 -5.30
C VAL A 325 -6.14 -5.21 -4.09
N LEU A 326 -6.25 -5.93 -2.98
CA LEU A 326 -5.65 -5.55 -1.68
C LEU A 326 -4.30 -6.23 -1.40
N ILE A 327 -4.03 -7.38 -2.00
CA ILE A 327 -2.87 -8.24 -1.67
C ILE A 327 -1.75 -8.12 -2.73
N GLN A 328 -1.84 -7.16 -3.65
CA GLN A 328 -0.77 -6.89 -4.62
C GLN A 328 0.43 -6.17 -4.00
#